data_29e301673db311e0eecd4f5d670a7170
#
_entry.id   29e301673db311e0eecd4f5d670a7170
#
_cell.length_a   1.000
_cell.length_b   1.000
_cell.length_c   1.000
_cell.angle_alpha   90.00
_cell.angle_beta   90.00
_cell.angle_gamma   90.00
#
_symmetry.space_group_name_H-M   'P 1'
#
loop_
_entity.id
_entity.type
_entity.pdbx_description
1 polymer ?
#
loop_
_entity_poly.entity_id
_entity_poly.type
_entity_poly.pdbx_seq_one_letter_code
_entity_poly.pdbx_strand_id
1 'polypeptide(L)'
;VTLPTYDEVIGRGSVSELNYNEYILSLIKPEELNVLTVHAEVEGISCATMFGRFLKKARSKEIALVPLGTFLQENTPVEKSSIERGKIHGRDGWVSIQV
;
A
#
# COMPACT_ATOMS: atom_id res chain seq x y z
N VAL A 1 6.47 -3.50 -0.59
CA VAL A 1 5.06 -3.11 -0.68
C VAL A 1 4.31 -3.83 0.43
N THR A 2 3.72 -3.08 1.34
CA THR A 2 3.08 -3.64 2.54
C THR A 2 1.56 -3.56 2.49
N LEU A 3 1.01 -2.66 1.67
CA LEU A 3 -0.44 -2.51 1.48
C LEU A 3 -0.85 -3.08 0.11
N PRO A 4 -2.04 -3.69 0.00
CA PRO A 4 -2.53 -4.20 -1.27
C PRO A 4 -2.91 -3.04 -2.22
N THR A 5 -2.83 -3.29 -3.51
CA THR A 5 -3.26 -2.34 -4.55
C THR A 5 -4.77 -2.44 -4.78
N TYR A 6 -5.33 -1.45 -5.46
CA TYR A 6 -6.76 -1.41 -5.78
C TYR A 6 -7.24 -2.68 -6.50
N ASP A 7 -6.54 -3.10 -7.55
CA ASP A 7 -6.88 -4.27 -8.34
C ASP A 7 -6.77 -5.60 -7.58
N GLU A 8 -5.96 -5.64 -6.53
CA GLU A 8 -5.82 -6.83 -5.70
C GLU A 8 -7.02 -7.07 -4.77
N VAL A 9 -7.71 -6.02 -4.36
CA VAL A 9 -8.74 -6.12 -3.31
C VAL A 9 -10.15 -5.78 -3.78
N ILE A 10 -10.29 -4.98 -4.84
CA ILE A 10 -11.62 -4.57 -5.31
C ILE A 10 -12.44 -5.77 -5.78
N GLY A 11 -13.69 -5.84 -5.37
CA GLY A 11 -14.57 -6.96 -5.71
C GLY A 11 -14.25 -8.27 -4.98
N ARG A 12 -13.29 -8.28 -4.06
CA ARG A 12 -12.96 -9.43 -3.22
C ARG A 12 -13.50 -9.24 -1.82
N GLY A 13 -14.13 -10.29 -1.27
CA GLY A 13 -14.80 -10.19 0.02
C GLY A 13 -15.86 -9.10 0.01
N SER A 14 -15.85 -8.23 1.00
CA SER A 14 -16.75 -7.08 1.11
C SER A 14 -16.16 -5.76 0.59
N VAL A 15 -14.98 -5.78 -0.05
CA VAL A 15 -14.32 -4.56 -0.51
C VAL A 15 -14.90 -4.09 -1.84
N SER A 16 -15.41 -2.87 -1.85
CA SER A 16 -15.94 -2.17 -3.02
C SER A 16 -15.38 -0.74 -3.08
N GLU A 17 -15.71 -0.01 -4.13
CA GLU A 17 -15.33 1.41 -4.23
C GLU A 17 -15.88 2.25 -3.07
N LEU A 18 -16.98 1.82 -2.45
CA LEU A 18 -17.61 2.54 -1.34
C LEU A 18 -16.79 2.47 -0.04
N ASN A 19 -16.07 1.39 0.19
CA ASN A 19 -15.33 1.17 1.43
C ASN A 19 -13.82 0.96 1.24
N TYR A 20 -13.33 1.06 0.02
CA TYR A 20 -11.91 0.86 -0.29
C TYR A 20 -10.97 1.73 0.57
N ASN A 21 -11.26 3.03 0.65
CA ASN A 21 -10.42 3.95 1.43
C ASN A 21 -10.35 3.55 2.90
N GLU A 22 -11.48 3.24 3.50
CA GLU A 22 -11.55 2.80 4.89
C GLU A 22 -10.80 1.49 5.09
N TYR A 23 -10.93 0.57 4.14
CA TYR A 23 -10.25 -0.70 4.18
C TYR A 23 -8.73 -0.52 4.17
N ILE A 24 -8.18 0.25 3.22
CA ILE A 24 -6.74 0.50 3.15
C ILE A 24 -6.24 1.22 4.39
N LEU A 25 -6.96 2.24 4.87
CA LEU A 25 -6.58 2.96 6.08
C LEU A 25 -6.55 2.04 7.31
N SER A 26 -7.45 1.05 7.37
CA SER A 26 -7.48 0.07 8.46
C SER A 26 -6.27 -0.87 8.48
N LEU A 27 -5.60 -1.05 7.36
CA LEU A 27 -4.42 -1.90 7.23
C LEU A 27 -3.11 -1.19 7.62
N ILE A 28 -3.15 0.13 7.77
CA ILE A 28 -1.96 0.91 8.13
C ILE A 28 -1.57 0.58 9.57
N LYS A 29 -0.32 0.20 9.73
CA LYS A 29 0.26 -0.13 11.03
C LYS A 29 1.09 1.06 11.53
N PRO A 30 0.70 1.70 12.66
CA PRO A 30 1.51 2.74 13.25
C PRO A 30 2.92 2.26 13.55
N GLU A 31 3.90 3.16 13.41
CA GLU A 31 5.31 2.90 13.69
C GLU A 31 5.98 1.85 12.79
N GLU A 32 5.29 1.38 11.77
CA GLU A 32 5.85 0.52 10.74
C GLU A 32 5.90 1.23 9.39
N LEU A 33 6.74 0.75 8.49
CA LEU A 33 6.77 1.22 7.12
C LEU A 33 5.52 0.71 6.38
N ASN A 34 4.68 1.62 5.94
CA ASN A 34 3.51 1.33 5.12
C ASN A 34 3.75 1.85 3.70
N VAL A 35 3.70 0.97 2.72
CA VAL A 35 3.93 1.31 1.31
C VAL A 35 2.70 0.94 0.49
N LEU A 36 2.04 1.93 -0.08
CA LEU A 36 0.95 1.77 -1.02
C LEU A 36 1.46 2.07 -2.44
N THR A 37 1.36 1.08 -3.31
CA THR A 37 1.61 1.28 -4.74
C THR A 37 0.35 1.81 -5.41
N VAL A 38 0.48 2.88 -6.16
CA VAL A 38 -0.59 3.47 -6.96
C VAL A 38 -0.27 3.36 -8.44
N HIS A 39 -1.31 3.26 -9.26
CA HIS A 39 -1.19 3.17 -10.71
C HIS A 39 -1.80 4.41 -11.36
N ALA A 40 -1.09 5.02 -12.29
CA ALA A 40 -1.52 6.26 -12.92
C ALA A 40 -2.92 6.17 -13.55
N GLU A 41 -3.24 5.04 -14.18
CA GLU A 41 -4.52 4.78 -14.82
C GLU A 41 -5.66 4.54 -13.83
N VAL A 42 -5.38 4.10 -12.62
CA VAL A 42 -6.36 3.84 -11.56
C VAL A 42 -6.53 5.08 -10.69
N GLU A 43 -5.60 5.32 -9.79
CA GLU A 43 -5.67 6.43 -8.83
C GLU A 43 -5.51 7.80 -9.49
N GLY A 44 -4.89 7.85 -10.67
CA GLY A 44 -4.71 9.09 -11.42
C GLY A 44 -5.85 9.40 -12.39
N ILE A 45 -6.60 8.41 -12.84
CA ILE A 45 -7.66 8.59 -13.86
C ILE A 45 -9.00 8.05 -13.37
N SER A 46 -9.19 6.72 -13.42
CA SER A 46 -10.51 6.10 -13.18
C SER A 46 -10.99 6.25 -11.74
N CYS A 47 -10.10 6.25 -10.78
CA CYS A 47 -10.41 6.39 -9.35
C CYS A 47 -9.83 7.68 -8.73
N ALA A 48 -9.60 8.71 -9.52
CA ALA A 48 -8.95 9.94 -9.05
C ALA A 48 -9.72 10.64 -7.92
N THR A 49 -11.05 10.69 -8.02
CA THR A 49 -11.90 11.27 -6.96
C THR A 49 -11.81 10.47 -5.66
N MET A 50 -11.86 9.16 -5.75
CA MET A 50 -11.70 8.26 -4.61
C MET A 50 -10.32 8.43 -3.96
N PHE A 51 -9.28 8.49 -4.76
CA PHE A 51 -7.91 8.69 -4.28
C PHE A 51 -7.72 10.05 -3.62
N GLY A 52 -8.31 11.11 -4.18
CA GLY A 52 -8.33 12.44 -3.55
C GLY A 52 -8.98 12.42 -2.17
N ARG A 53 -10.06 11.67 -2.00
CA ARG A 53 -10.69 11.46 -0.68
C ARG A 53 -9.80 10.66 0.27
N PHE A 54 -9.11 9.64 -0.24
CA PHE A 54 -8.12 8.89 0.53
C PHE A 54 -7.04 9.81 1.11
N LEU A 55 -6.46 10.68 0.28
CA LEU A 55 -5.44 11.63 0.71
C LEU A 55 -5.95 12.58 1.80
N LYS A 56 -7.17 13.07 1.67
CA LYS A 56 -7.81 13.93 2.68
C LYS A 56 -8.01 13.19 4.00
N LYS A 57 -8.51 11.96 3.94
CA LYS A 57 -8.69 11.12 5.13
C LYS A 57 -7.38 10.78 5.81
N ALA A 58 -6.36 10.41 5.06
CA ALA A 58 -5.02 10.15 5.58
C ALA A 58 -4.48 11.38 6.32
N ARG A 59 -4.60 12.54 5.73
CA ARG A 59 -4.18 13.80 6.34
C ARG A 59 -4.95 14.10 7.63
N SER A 60 -6.26 13.89 7.65
CA SER A 60 -7.08 14.11 8.84
C SER A 60 -6.73 13.16 9.99
N LYS A 61 -6.16 12.00 9.69
CA LYS A 61 -5.65 11.03 10.66
C LYS A 61 -4.17 11.24 11.01
N GLU A 62 -3.60 12.36 10.59
CA GLU A 62 -2.19 12.71 10.82
C GLU A 62 -1.20 11.69 10.24
N ILE A 63 -1.59 11.00 9.17
CA ILE A 63 -0.71 10.09 8.44
C ILE A 63 0.16 10.91 7.50
N ALA A 64 1.47 10.85 7.69
CA ALA A 64 2.42 11.52 6.83
C ALA A 64 2.62 10.74 5.53
N LEU A 65 2.43 11.41 4.40
CA LEU A 65 2.71 10.87 3.07
C LEU A 65 4.05 11.42 2.60
N VAL A 66 5.03 10.56 2.48
CA VAL A 66 6.40 10.95 2.18
C VAL A 66 6.98 10.13 1.02
N PRO A 67 7.94 10.68 0.27
CA PRO A 67 8.66 9.90 -0.72
C PRO A 67 9.37 8.71 -0.06
N LEU A 68 9.36 7.54 -0.72
CA LEU A 68 9.99 6.33 -0.19
C LEU A 68 11.48 6.55 0.13
N GLY A 69 12.18 7.34 -0.70
CA GLY A 69 13.58 7.68 -0.48
C GLY A 69 13.88 8.44 0.83
N THR A 70 12.85 9.02 1.47
CA THR A 70 12.99 9.70 2.77
C THR A 70 13.49 8.74 3.86
N PHE A 71 13.19 7.44 3.72
CA PHE A 71 13.63 6.41 4.67
C PHE A 71 15.06 5.92 4.43
N LEU A 72 15.68 6.31 3.33
CA LEU A 72 17.08 6.02 3.03
C LEU A 72 17.95 7.16 3.56
N GLN A 73 18.66 6.90 4.64
CA GLN A 73 19.65 7.83 5.20
C GLN A 73 21.07 7.38 4.83
N GLU A 74 22.01 8.32 4.77
CA GLU A 74 23.37 8.09 4.31
C GLU A 74 24.10 6.94 5.04
N ASN A 75 23.77 6.70 6.29
CA ASN A 75 24.35 5.65 7.11
C ASN A 75 23.35 4.55 7.52
N THR A 76 22.25 4.39 6.76
CA THR A 76 21.27 3.33 7.07
C THR A 76 21.92 1.96 6.83
N PRO A 77 21.94 1.07 7.83
CA PRO A 77 22.46 -0.28 7.65
C PRO A 77 21.65 -1.02 6.59
N VAL A 78 22.33 -1.60 5.63
CA VAL A 78 21.69 -2.47 4.63
C VAL A 78 21.99 -3.90 5.00
N GLU A 79 20.95 -4.63 5.36
CA GLU A 79 21.06 -6.05 5.64
C GLU A 79 21.08 -6.87 4.35
N LYS A 80 21.91 -7.90 4.34
CA LYS A 80 21.88 -8.87 3.26
C LYS A 80 20.68 -9.78 3.44
N SER A 81 19.92 -9.96 2.38
CA SER A 81 18.77 -10.84 2.36
C SER A 81 18.70 -11.60 1.05
N SER A 82 17.92 -12.67 1.04
CA SER A 82 17.62 -13.43 -0.17
C SER A 82 16.22 -13.08 -0.67
N ILE A 83 15.98 -13.36 -1.94
CA ILE A 83 14.66 -13.29 -2.55
C ILE A 83 14.20 -14.70 -2.86
N GLU A 84 13.07 -15.11 -2.33
CA GLU A 84 12.49 -16.43 -2.55
C GLU A 84 11.06 -16.32 -3.06
N ARG A 85 10.56 -17.42 -3.62
CA ARG A 85 9.15 -17.54 -3.98
C ARG A 85 8.32 -17.76 -2.74
N GLY A 86 7.26 -17.00 -2.58
CA GLY A 86 6.35 -17.16 -1.46
C GLY A 86 4.91 -16.87 -1.84
N LYS A 87 4.01 -17.15 -0.92
CA LYS A 87 2.60 -16.81 -1.05
C LYS A 87 2.24 -15.77 -0.01
N ILE A 88 1.43 -14.79 -0.42
CA ILE A 88 0.85 -13.80 0.48
C ILE A 88 -0.65 -14.11 0.56
N HIS A 89 -1.16 -14.16 1.78
CA HIS A 89 -2.58 -14.40 2.02
C HIS A 89 -3.43 -13.38 1.27
N GLY A 90 -4.43 -13.84 0.56
CA GLY A 90 -5.32 -12.99 -0.25
C GLY A 90 -4.82 -12.66 -1.65
N ARG A 91 -3.63 -13.13 -2.05
CA ARG A 91 -3.11 -12.98 -3.42
C ARG A 91 -3.06 -14.32 -4.13
N ASP A 92 -3.40 -14.31 -5.42
CA ASP A 92 -3.29 -15.49 -6.27
C ASP A 92 -1.83 -15.70 -6.72
N GLY A 93 -1.44 -16.98 -6.85
CA GLY A 93 -0.13 -17.33 -7.32
C GLY A 93 0.98 -17.16 -6.28
N TRP A 94 2.18 -16.95 -6.76
CA TRP A 94 3.35 -16.69 -5.94
C TRP A 94 3.95 -15.32 -6.24
N VAL A 95 4.65 -14.79 -5.28
CA VAL A 95 5.36 -13.51 -5.38
C VAL A 95 6.79 -13.68 -4.90
N SER A 96 7.65 -12.75 -5.25
CA SER A 96 8.98 -12.66 -4.67
C SER A 96 8.88 -12.06 -3.27
N ILE A 97 9.40 -12.77 -2.28
CA ILE A 97 9.46 -12.31 -0.90
C ILE A 97 10.91 -12.22 -0.44
N GLN A 98 11.16 -11.25 0.41
CA GLN A 98 12.45 -11.10 1.06
C GLN A 98 12.50 -11.98 2.32
N VAL A 99 13.57 -12.71 2.47
CA VAL A 99 13.80 -13.58 3.62
C VAL A 99 15.11 -13.26 4.28
#